data_4cae103469ed120c1ee3e01a245eafe2
#
_entry.id   4cae103469ed120c1ee3e01a245eafe2
#
_cell.length_a   1.000
_cell.length_b   1.000
_cell.length_c   1.000
_cell.angle_alpha   90.00
_cell.angle_beta   90.00
_cell.angle_gamma   90.00
#
_symmetry.space_group_name_H-M   'P 1'
#
loop_
_entity.id
_entity.type
_entity.pdbx_description
1 polymer ?
#
loop_
_entity_poly.entity_id
_entity_poly.type
_entity_poly.pdbx_seq_one_letter_code
_entity_poly.pdbx_strand_id
1 'polypeptide(L)'
;MSSIYKVLTEEEWEHAISLGYVVTKLDNDDGFIHLSTSKQLALTLHLYFKNSKKVILLEIDQDSIDEIVFEEAKSGSRLGKFPHLYGKLLIQNVKKDWTLKRNSFDLPKKVLEELEE
;
A
#
# COMPACT_ATOMS: atom_id res chain seq x y z
N MET A 1 -2.68 16.81 -5.26
CA MET A 1 -3.43 15.82 -4.47
C MET A 1 -2.56 14.62 -4.14
N SER A 2 -2.62 14.20 -2.90
CA SER A 2 -1.86 13.04 -2.46
C SER A 2 -2.49 11.76 -2.99
N SER A 3 -1.65 10.83 -3.40
CA SER A 3 -2.08 9.49 -3.78
C SER A 3 -2.09 8.58 -2.57
N ILE A 4 -2.71 7.42 -2.71
CA ILE A 4 -2.63 6.35 -1.72
C ILE A 4 -1.92 5.17 -2.34
N TYR A 5 -1.31 4.36 -1.48
CA TYR A 5 -0.39 3.31 -1.91
C TYR A 5 -0.65 2.00 -1.18
N LYS A 6 -0.29 0.91 -1.84
CA LYS A 6 -0.28 -0.43 -1.26
C LYS A 6 1.11 -1.00 -1.40
N VAL A 7 1.64 -1.61 -0.34
CA VAL A 7 2.94 -2.29 -0.37
C VAL A 7 2.69 -3.79 -0.26
N LEU A 8 3.28 -4.56 -1.16
CA LEU A 8 3.13 -6.02 -1.24
C LEU A 8 4.48 -6.68 -1.38
N THR A 9 4.54 -7.98 -1.06
CA THR A 9 5.65 -8.82 -1.51
C THR A 9 5.46 -9.16 -2.99
N GLU A 10 6.53 -9.64 -3.65
CA GLU A 10 6.42 -10.10 -5.04
C GLU A 10 5.40 -11.22 -5.18
N GLU A 11 5.40 -12.16 -4.24
CA GLU A 11 4.46 -13.28 -4.27
C GLU A 11 3.00 -12.82 -4.19
N GLU A 12 2.75 -11.85 -3.30
CA GLU A 12 1.41 -11.28 -3.16
C GLU A 12 0.96 -10.57 -4.42
N TRP A 13 1.88 -9.87 -5.10
CA TRP A 13 1.57 -9.19 -6.35
C TRP A 13 1.28 -10.17 -7.48
N GLU A 14 2.11 -11.23 -7.62
CA GLU A 14 1.87 -12.27 -8.61
C GLU A 14 0.52 -12.94 -8.38
N HIS A 15 0.18 -13.21 -7.13
CA HIS A 15 -1.12 -13.79 -6.77
C HIS A 15 -2.27 -12.85 -7.14
N ALA A 16 -2.10 -11.55 -6.89
CA ALA A 16 -3.09 -10.53 -7.24
C ALA A 16 -3.34 -10.46 -8.75
N ILE A 17 -2.27 -10.50 -9.54
CA ILE A 17 -2.39 -10.50 -11.00
C ILE A 17 -3.19 -11.73 -11.47
N SER A 18 -2.93 -12.87 -10.87
CA SER A 18 -3.65 -14.11 -11.19
C SER A 18 -5.13 -14.05 -10.82
N LEU A 19 -5.44 -13.44 -9.67
CA LEU A 19 -6.83 -13.34 -9.18
C LEU A 19 -7.63 -12.21 -9.82
N GLY A 20 -6.95 -11.14 -10.26
CA GLY A 20 -7.60 -9.93 -10.76
C GLY A 20 -7.87 -8.88 -9.71
N TYR A 21 -7.53 -9.14 -8.44
CA TYR A 21 -7.67 -8.17 -7.35
C TYR A 21 -6.59 -8.40 -6.30
N VAL A 22 -6.31 -7.35 -5.53
CA VAL A 22 -5.25 -7.34 -4.51
C VAL A 22 -5.84 -7.68 -3.14
N VAL A 23 -5.31 -8.72 -2.51
CA VAL A 23 -5.65 -9.04 -1.12
C VAL A 23 -4.46 -9.77 -0.50
N THR A 24 -4.08 -9.37 0.71
CA THR A 24 -3.04 -10.06 1.47
C THR A 24 -3.67 -10.83 2.61
N LYS A 25 -2.87 -11.69 3.26
CA LYS A 25 -3.36 -12.41 4.44
C LYS A 25 -3.81 -11.45 5.53
N LEU A 26 -3.03 -10.37 5.76
CA LEU A 26 -3.37 -9.36 6.75
C LEU A 26 -4.69 -8.68 6.41
N ASP A 27 -4.90 -8.36 5.14
CA ASP A 27 -6.15 -7.75 4.68
C ASP A 27 -7.35 -8.66 4.98
N ASN A 28 -7.22 -9.95 4.68
CA ASN A 28 -8.28 -10.92 4.97
C ASN A 28 -8.55 -11.05 6.47
N ASP A 29 -7.49 -11.09 7.27
CA ASP A 29 -7.62 -11.25 8.72
C ASP A 29 -8.32 -10.05 9.37
N ASP A 30 -8.03 -8.85 8.86
CA ASP A 30 -8.58 -7.61 9.42
C ASP A 30 -9.90 -7.16 8.80
N GLY A 31 -10.26 -7.71 7.65
CA GLY A 31 -11.53 -7.41 6.98
C GLY A 31 -11.54 -6.15 6.13
N PHE A 32 -10.38 -5.60 5.80
CA PHE A 32 -10.24 -4.44 4.92
C PHE A 32 -8.85 -4.42 4.30
N ILE A 33 -8.69 -3.70 3.19
CA ILE A 33 -7.40 -3.55 2.52
C ILE A 33 -6.62 -2.43 3.20
N HIS A 34 -5.40 -2.73 3.64
CA HIS A 34 -4.51 -1.76 4.29
C HIS A 34 -3.80 -0.93 3.24
N LEU A 35 -3.95 0.38 3.31
CA LEU A 35 -3.30 1.31 2.41
C LEU A 35 -2.47 2.31 3.22
N SER A 36 -1.66 3.10 2.53
CA SER A 36 -0.81 4.13 3.16
C SER A 36 -0.82 5.39 2.31
N THR A 37 -0.73 6.54 2.96
CA THR A 37 -0.43 7.78 2.26
C THR A 37 1.08 7.81 1.98
N SER A 38 1.54 8.74 1.13
CA SER A 38 2.97 8.89 0.86
C SER A 38 3.77 9.13 2.14
N LYS A 39 3.23 9.92 3.05
CA LYS A 39 3.90 10.23 4.33
C LYS A 39 4.00 9.04 5.27
N GLN A 40 3.15 8.04 5.09
CA GLN A 40 3.11 6.85 5.94
C GLN A 40 3.95 5.69 5.40
N LEU A 41 4.41 5.78 4.15
CA LEU A 41 5.12 4.67 3.50
C LEU A 41 6.38 4.23 4.22
N ALA A 42 7.19 5.16 4.70
CA ALA A 42 8.43 4.81 5.40
C ALA A 42 8.13 3.94 6.63
N LEU A 43 7.11 4.32 7.40
CA LEU A 43 6.70 3.57 8.57
C LEU A 43 6.15 2.19 8.18
N THR A 44 5.32 2.12 7.16
CA THR A 44 4.76 0.85 6.67
C THR A 44 5.88 -0.10 6.24
N LEU A 45 6.86 0.39 5.49
CA LEU A 45 8.00 -0.41 5.06
C LEU A 45 8.81 -0.90 6.25
N HIS A 46 9.04 -0.03 7.22
CA HIS A 46 9.79 -0.39 8.43
C HIS A 46 9.07 -1.45 9.28
N LEU A 47 7.77 -1.27 9.50
CA LEU A 47 7.02 -2.15 10.40
C LEU A 47 6.75 -3.53 9.81
N TYR A 48 6.45 -3.61 8.52
CA TYR A 48 5.96 -4.86 7.93
C TYR A 48 6.89 -5.51 6.92
N PHE A 49 7.84 -4.76 6.37
CA PHE A 49 8.67 -5.24 5.26
C PHE A 49 10.17 -5.13 5.49
N LYS A 50 10.60 -4.85 6.72
CA LYS A 50 12.02 -4.64 7.01
C LYS A 50 12.89 -5.87 6.71
N ASN A 51 12.31 -7.06 6.68
CA ASN A 51 13.02 -8.30 6.38
C ASN A 51 12.84 -8.76 4.93
N SER A 52 12.09 -8.01 4.14
CA SER A 52 11.86 -8.35 2.74
C SER A 52 13.00 -7.83 1.88
N LYS A 53 13.46 -8.64 0.91
CA LYS A 53 14.52 -8.22 -0.01
C LYS A 53 14.01 -7.33 -1.12
N LYS A 54 12.78 -7.54 -1.52
CA LYS A 54 12.07 -6.74 -2.54
C LYS A 54 10.64 -6.57 -2.10
N VAL A 55 10.08 -5.42 -2.40
CA VAL A 55 8.65 -5.17 -2.22
C VAL A 55 8.11 -4.50 -3.47
N ILE A 56 6.82 -4.64 -3.68
CA ILE A 56 6.11 -3.98 -4.77
C ILE A 56 5.33 -2.82 -4.17
N LEU A 57 5.53 -1.64 -4.73
CA LEU A 57 4.78 -0.45 -4.35
C LEU A 57 3.75 -0.16 -5.44
N LEU A 58 2.49 -0.07 -5.05
CA LEU A 58 1.39 0.25 -5.96
C LEU A 58 0.87 1.64 -5.65
N GLU A 59 0.70 2.44 -6.69
CA GLU A 59 -0.03 3.70 -6.59
C GLU A 59 -1.47 3.42 -6.99
N ILE A 60 -2.41 3.77 -6.13
CA ILE A 60 -3.83 3.46 -6.30
C ILE A 60 -4.54 4.70 -6.84
N ASP A 61 -5.40 4.49 -7.83
CA ASP A 61 -6.25 5.55 -8.34
C ASP A 61 -7.41 5.76 -7.38
N GLN A 62 -7.23 6.73 -6.48
CA GLN A 62 -8.20 7.03 -5.42
C GLN A 62 -9.57 7.41 -5.99
N ASP A 63 -9.59 8.06 -7.15
CA ASP A 63 -10.84 8.50 -7.77
C ASP A 63 -11.67 7.33 -8.31
N SER A 64 -11.06 6.18 -8.53
CA SER A 64 -11.76 4.99 -9.02
C SER A 64 -12.32 4.11 -7.91
N ILE A 65 -12.17 4.51 -6.65
CA ILE A 65 -12.55 3.70 -5.49
C ILE A 65 -13.40 4.55 -4.54
N ASP A 66 -14.51 3.98 -4.06
CA ASP A 66 -15.46 4.71 -3.22
C ASP A 66 -15.35 4.45 -1.73
N GLU A 67 -14.95 3.29 -1.29
CA GLU A 67 -15.10 2.86 0.10
C GLU A 67 -13.83 2.97 0.95
N ILE A 68 -13.15 4.11 0.84
CA ILE A 68 -11.95 4.35 1.63
C ILE A 68 -12.28 5.16 2.88
N VAL A 69 -11.90 4.62 4.04
CA VAL A 69 -12.09 5.26 5.34
C VAL A 69 -10.73 5.48 5.98
N PHE A 70 -10.49 6.69 6.43
CA PHE A 70 -9.28 6.99 7.20
C PHE A 70 -9.57 6.73 8.68
N GLU A 71 -8.93 5.72 9.24
CA GLU A 71 -9.17 5.30 10.62
C GLU A 71 -7.89 4.80 11.27
N GLU A 72 -7.88 4.71 12.59
CA GLU A 72 -6.71 4.27 13.33
C GLU A 72 -6.40 2.81 13.05
N ALA A 73 -5.09 2.47 13.04
CA ALA A 73 -4.65 1.10 12.83
C ALA A 73 -5.09 0.22 14.01
N LYS A 74 -5.50 -1.02 13.72
CA LYS A 74 -5.90 -1.98 14.74
C LYS A 74 -4.75 -2.45 15.61
N SER A 75 -3.53 -2.48 15.07
CA SER A 75 -2.35 -2.84 15.86
C SER A 75 -1.72 -1.59 16.46
N GLY A 76 -1.40 -1.63 17.74
CA GLY A 76 -1.01 -0.46 18.51
C GLY A 76 0.33 0.18 18.19
N SER A 77 1.11 -0.36 17.26
CA SER A 77 2.42 0.20 16.90
C SER A 77 2.37 1.25 15.80
N ARG A 78 1.22 1.46 15.16
CA ARG A 78 1.05 2.48 14.13
C ARG A 78 0.20 3.62 14.68
N LEU A 79 0.74 4.83 14.60
CA LEU A 79 0.04 6.03 15.05
C LEU A 79 -0.58 6.77 13.87
N GLY A 80 -1.72 7.40 14.13
CA GLY A 80 -2.44 8.19 13.13
C GLY A 80 -3.46 7.38 12.36
N LYS A 81 -4.11 8.04 11.42
CA LYS A 81 -5.17 7.42 10.62
C LYS A 81 -4.61 6.98 9.27
N PHE A 82 -4.93 5.76 8.90
CA PHE A 82 -4.51 5.15 7.64
C PHE A 82 -5.73 4.92 6.77
N PRO A 83 -5.58 5.03 5.44
CA PRO A 83 -6.69 4.70 4.54
C PRO A 83 -6.93 3.19 4.52
N HIS A 84 -8.15 2.80 4.82
CA HIS A 84 -8.58 1.40 4.76
C HIS A 84 -9.68 1.27 3.73
N LEU A 85 -9.55 0.31 2.82
CA LEU A 85 -10.54 0.06 1.78
C LEU A 85 -11.45 -1.09 2.20
N TYR A 86 -12.73 -0.79 2.37
CA TYR A 86 -13.75 -1.80 2.68
C TYR A 86 -14.43 -2.28 1.40
N GLY A 87 -13.66 -2.92 0.55
CA GLY A 87 -14.13 -3.42 -0.73
C GLY A 87 -12.99 -4.11 -1.43
N LYS A 88 -13.13 -4.37 -2.71
CA LYS A 88 -12.09 -5.01 -3.51
C LYS A 88 -11.17 -3.97 -4.12
N LEU A 89 -9.88 -4.23 -4.07
CA LEU A 89 -8.88 -3.45 -4.79
C LEU A 89 -8.57 -4.21 -6.08
N LEU A 90 -9.19 -3.79 -7.18
CA LEU A 90 -9.02 -4.46 -8.47
C LEU A 90 -7.69 -4.05 -9.11
N ILE A 91 -7.14 -4.92 -9.95
CA ILE A 91 -5.91 -4.60 -10.69
C ILE A 91 -6.08 -3.30 -11.50
N GLN A 92 -7.27 -3.09 -12.07
CA GLN A 92 -7.55 -1.86 -12.83
C GLN A 92 -7.53 -0.58 -11.99
N ASN A 93 -7.60 -0.71 -10.67
CA ASN A 93 -7.50 0.45 -9.76
C ASN A 93 -6.04 0.84 -9.49
N VAL A 94 -5.08 0.02 -9.92
CA VAL A 94 -3.67 0.31 -9.76
C VAL A 94 -3.20 1.19 -10.91
N LYS A 95 -2.76 2.38 -10.58
CA LYS A 95 -2.32 3.38 -11.54
C LYS A 95 -0.91 3.09 -12.04
N LYS A 96 -0.05 2.66 -11.12
CA LYS A 96 1.35 2.41 -11.41
C LYS A 96 1.94 1.47 -10.37
N ASP A 97 2.95 0.69 -10.75
CA ASP A 97 3.66 -0.17 -9.82
C ASP A 97 5.18 0.03 -9.94
N TRP A 98 5.88 -0.19 -8.85
CA TRP A 98 7.33 -0.14 -8.80
C TRP A 98 7.84 -1.30 -7.96
N THR A 99 9.03 -1.80 -8.32
CA THR A 99 9.75 -2.77 -7.51
C THR A 99 10.83 -2.05 -6.72
N LEU A 100 10.78 -2.16 -5.40
CA LEU A 100 11.76 -1.54 -4.52
C LEU A 100 12.68 -2.61 -3.93
N LYS A 101 13.99 -2.39 -4.01
CA LYS A 101 14.98 -3.30 -3.43
C LYS A 101 15.37 -2.84 -2.04
N ARG A 102 15.59 -3.79 -1.15
CA ARG A 102 15.82 -3.51 0.27
C ARG A 102 16.98 -2.56 0.58
N ASN A 103 18.10 -2.74 -0.11
CA ASN A 103 19.29 -1.93 0.16
C ASN A 103 19.13 -0.47 -0.22
N SER A 104 18.07 -0.17 -0.88
CA SER A 104 17.72 1.18 -1.28
C SER A 104 16.20 1.24 -1.42
N PHE A 105 15.49 1.23 -0.29
CA PHE A 105 14.07 1.53 -0.36
C PHE A 105 13.93 3.00 -0.75
N ASP A 106 14.54 3.34 -1.88
CA ASP A 106 14.42 4.65 -2.47
C ASP A 106 13.04 4.77 -3.07
N LEU A 107 12.25 5.64 -2.49
CA LEU A 107 10.91 5.88 -3.01
C LEU A 107 11.01 6.52 -4.39
N PRO A 108 10.08 6.20 -5.30
CA PRO A 108 10.04 6.84 -6.61
C PRO A 108 9.97 8.35 -6.48
N LYS A 109 10.53 9.06 -7.45
CA LYS A 109 10.58 10.52 -7.44
C LYS A 109 9.21 11.15 -7.23
N LYS A 110 8.18 10.60 -7.87
CA LYS A 110 6.81 11.08 -7.71
C LYS A 110 6.35 11.04 -6.26
N VAL A 111 6.67 9.95 -5.55
CA VAL A 111 6.30 9.78 -4.14
C VAL A 111 7.04 10.78 -3.27
N LEU A 112 8.33 10.98 -3.55
CA LEU A 112 9.14 11.96 -2.83
C LEU A 112 8.61 13.39 -3.01
N GLU A 113 8.15 13.71 -4.21
CA GLU A 113 7.55 15.02 -4.48
C GLU A 113 6.27 15.23 -3.65
N GLU A 114 5.47 14.20 -3.48
CA GLU A 114 4.27 14.26 -2.64
C GLU A 114 4.60 14.50 -1.17
N LEU A 115 5.74 14.00 -0.69
CA LEU A 115 6.17 14.22 0.68
C LEU A 115 6.49 15.67 0.98
N GLU A 116 6.81 16.45 -0.02
CA GLU A 116 7.15 17.87 0.11
C GLU A 116 5.92 18.78 0.08
N GLU A 117 4.76 18.25 -0.24
CA GLU A 117 3.51 19.01 -0.27
C GLU A 117 3.00 19.40 1.11
#